data_913607576fada343697421508ce0c5cf
#
_entry.id   913607576fada343697421508ce0c5cf
#
_cell.length_a   1.000
_cell.length_b   1.000
_cell.length_c   1.000
_cell.angle_alpha   90.00
_cell.angle_beta   90.00
_cell.angle_gamma   90.00
#
_symmetry.space_group_name_H-M   'P 1'
#
loop_
_entity.id
_entity.type
_entity.pdbx_description
1 polymer ?
#
loop_
_entity_poly.entity_id
_entity_poly.type
_entity_poly.pdbx_seq_one_letter_code
_entity_poly.pdbx_strand_id
1 'polypeptide(L)'
;MKFTRYPKRDAIRDYFPLPNEIFSLGLSTGEIALYAYLMYCEDRKTFQCHPSYKTIGNAVGMSKNTVKKYVDSLIEKQLITAEPTSVYTQKGKKRNGNLLYTVRPIAEALEQYYEQQLIRLHEENRRQ
;
A
#
# COMPACT_ATOMS: atom_id res chain seq x y z
N MET A 1 -24.50 -36.47 11.18
CA MET A 1 -23.25 -35.72 11.33
C MET A 1 -23.55 -34.24 11.45
N LYS A 2 -23.17 -33.67 12.58
CA LYS A 2 -23.41 -32.25 12.80
C LYS A 2 -22.20 -31.46 12.29
N PHE A 3 -22.41 -30.55 11.34
CA PHE A 3 -21.36 -29.61 10.94
C PHE A 3 -21.22 -28.58 12.03
N THR A 4 -20.02 -28.46 12.57
CA THR A 4 -19.69 -27.38 13.51
C THR A 4 -19.49 -26.11 12.70
N ARG A 5 -20.39 -25.15 12.86
CA ARG A 5 -20.17 -23.82 12.28
C ARG A 5 -19.18 -23.06 13.14
N TYR A 6 -18.10 -22.67 12.53
CA TYR A 6 -17.22 -21.71 13.16
C TYR A 6 -17.96 -20.37 13.30
N PRO A 7 -17.73 -19.63 14.39
CA PRO A 7 -18.32 -18.31 14.53
C PRO A 7 -18.03 -17.47 13.30
N LYS A 8 -19.04 -16.77 12.81
CA LYS A 8 -18.82 -15.85 11.70
C LYS A 8 -17.81 -14.78 12.13
N ARG A 9 -16.83 -14.57 11.29
CA ARG A 9 -15.87 -13.51 11.50
C ARG A 9 -16.56 -12.18 11.34
N ASP A 10 -16.31 -11.26 12.25
CA ASP A 10 -16.88 -9.92 12.20
C ASP A 10 -16.05 -9.08 11.23
N ALA A 11 -16.54 -8.95 9.99
CA ALA A 11 -15.86 -8.21 8.93
C ALA A 11 -15.75 -6.70 9.21
N ILE A 12 -16.50 -6.19 10.19
CA ILE A 12 -16.44 -4.78 10.57
C ILE A 12 -15.36 -4.53 11.62
N ARG A 13 -15.22 -5.46 12.58
CA ARG A 13 -14.29 -5.32 13.72
C ARG A 13 -12.93 -5.93 13.46
N ASP A 14 -12.93 -7.14 12.88
CA ASP A 14 -11.73 -7.98 12.83
C ASP A 14 -11.08 -8.02 11.46
N TYR A 15 -11.68 -7.36 10.48
CA TYR A 15 -11.22 -7.41 9.10
C TYR A 15 -11.25 -6.05 8.45
N PHE A 16 -10.43 -5.87 7.44
CA PHE A 16 -10.52 -4.74 6.53
C PHE A 16 -10.57 -5.28 5.10
N PRO A 17 -11.26 -4.58 4.19
CA PRO A 17 -11.34 -5.04 2.79
C PRO A 17 -10.04 -4.73 2.06
N LEU A 18 -9.53 -5.73 1.33
CA LEU A 18 -8.41 -5.58 0.42
C LEU A 18 -8.94 -5.75 -1.01
N PRO A 19 -8.63 -4.83 -1.94
CA PRO A 19 -9.14 -4.96 -3.31
C PRO A 19 -8.72 -6.28 -3.95
N ASN A 20 -9.66 -6.95 -4.60
CA ASN A 20 -9.39 -8.21 -5.28
C ASN A 20 -8.30 -8.06 -6.34
N GLU A 21 -8.28 -6.91 -7.01
CA GLU A 21 -7.38 -6.60 -8.12
C GLU A 21 -5.92 -6.51 -7.70
N ILE A 22 -5.63 -6.48 -6.39
CA ILE A 22 -4.24 -6.39 -5.90
C ILE A 22 -3.37 -7.54 -6.42
N PHE A 23 -3.98 -8.68 -6.67
CA PHE A 23 -3.25 -9.84 -7.19
C PHE A 23 -3.09 -9.83 -8.71
N SER A 24 -3.70 -8.88 -9.41
CA SER A 24 -3.65 -8.76 -10.86
C SER A 24 -2.65 -7.72 -11.36
N LEU A 25 -1.94 -7.06 -10.44
CA LEU A 25 -1.05 -5.93 -10.77
C LEU A 25 0.42 -6.31 -10.91
N GLY A 26 0.75 -7.58 -10.78
CA GLY A 26 2.14 -8.04 -10.85
C GLY A 26 3.01 -7.54 -9.69
N LEU A 27 2.42 -7.34 -8.54
CA LEU A 27 3.13 -6.86 -7.36
C LEU A 27 3.95 -7.97 -6.71
N SER A 28 5.08 -7.60 -6.13
CA SER A 28 5.87 -8.51 -5.29
C SER A 28 5.18 -8.74 -3.96
N THR A 29 5.62 -9.79 -3.26
CA THR A 29 5.12 -10.11 -1.91
C THR A 29 5.26 -8.92 -0.96
N GLY A 30 6.41 -8.23 -1.00
CA GLY A 30 6.65 -7.08 -0.14
C GLY A 30 5.76 -5.90 -0.46
N GLU A 31 5.49 -5.65 -1.73
CA GLU A 31 4.58 -4.60 -2.16
C GLU A 31 3.14 -4.88 -1.67
N ILE A 32 2.69 -6.11 -1.80
CA ILE A 32 1.36 -6.52 -1.33
C ILE A 32 1.26 -6.37 0.19
N ALA A 33 2.25 -6.85 0.92
CA ALA A 33 2.26 -6.76 2.38
C ALA A 33 2.23 -5.31 2.86
N LEU A 34 3.03 -4.45 2.26
CA LEU A 34 3.11 -3.05 2.66
C LEU A 34 1.82 -2.30 2.31
N TYR A 35 1.29 -2.53 1.11
CA TYR A 35 0.00 -1.94 0.71
C TYR A 35 -1.12 -2.37 1.66
N ALA A 36 -1.19 -3.65 1.98
CA ALA A 36 -2.20 -4.17 2.89
C ALA A 36 -2.07 -3.53 4.29
N TYR A 37 -0.84 -3.35 4.77
CA TYR A 37 -0.63 -2.71 6.07
C TYR A 37 -1.07 -1.25 6.08
N LEU A 38 -0.78 -0.51 5.00
CA LEU A 38 -1.24 0.89 4.89
C LEU A 38 -2.76 0.98 4.84
N MET A 39 -3.43 0.05 4.14
CA MET A 39 -4.89 -0.02 4.15
C MET A 39 -5.44 -0.34 5.54
N TYR A 40 -4.75 -1.21 6.27
CA TYR A 40 -5.11 -1.51 7.65
C TYR A 40 -5.01 -0.28 8.54
N CYS A 41 -3.99 0.56 8.33
CA CYS A 41 -3.74 1.75 9.14
C CYS A 41 -4.58 2.96 8.75
N GLU A 42 -5.15 2.99 7.53
CA GLU A 42 -5.79 4.18 7.02
C GLU A 42 -7.04 4.58 7.79
N ASP A 43 -7.23 5.89 7.92
CA ASP A 43 -8.50 6.44 8.37
C ASP A 43 -9.53 6.23 7.25
N ARG A 44 -10.67 5.65 7.60
CA ARG A 44 -11.73 5.32 6.63
C ARG A 44 -12.37 6.53 5.96
N LYS A 45 -12.24 7.71 6.58
CA LYS A 45 -12.81 8.95 6.04
C LYS A 45 -11.84 9.66 5.11
N THR A 46 -10.55 9.67 5.45
CA THR A 46 -9.54 10.42 4.71
C THR A 46 -8.70 9.53 3.79
N PHE A 47 -8.71 8.21 4.00
CA PHE A 47 -7.86 7.22 3.31
C PHE A 47 -6.37 7.48 3.54
N GLN A 48 -6.03 8.10 4.68
CA GLN A 48 -4.68 8.51 5.02
C GLN A 48 -4.18 7.86 6.31
N CYS A 49 -2.87 7.68 6.40
CA CYS A 49 -2.18 7.22 7.59
C CYS A 49 -0.73 7.71 7.59
N HIS A 50 -0.09 7.67 8.75
CA HIS A 50 1.29 8.18 8.87
C HIS A 50 2.20 7.30 9.75
N PRO A 51 2.21 5.97 9.58
CA PRO A 51 3.12 5.13 10.34
C PRO A 51 4.57 5.39 9.94
N SER A 52 5.49 5.28 10.92
CA SER A 52 6.91 5.39 10.63
C SER A 52 7.42 4.16 9.86
N TYR A 53 8.57 4.29 9.21
CA TYR A 53 9.22 3.14 8.56
C TYR A 53 9.49 2.02 9.56
N LYS A 54 9.87 2.38 10.79
CA LYS A 54 10.10 1.38 11.84
C LYS A 54 8.82 0.63 12.19
N THR A 55 7.71 1.34 12.34
CA THR A 55 6.40 0.75 12.64
C THR A 55 5.97 -0.18 11.52
N ILE A 56 6.08 0.27 10.27
CA ILE A 56 5.76 -0.55 9.10
C ILE A 56 6.65 -1.80 9.07
N GLY A 57 7.97 -1.60 9.22
CA GLY A 57 8.93 -2.69 9.18
C GLY A 57 8.69 -3.74 10.25
N ASN A 58 8.35 -3.32 11.46
CA ASN A 58 8.02 -4.25 12.55
C ASN A 58 6.75 -5.06 12.24
N ALA A 59 5.77 -4.42 11.60
CA ALA A 59 4.50 -5.07 11.29
C ALA A 59 4.63 -6.11 10.17
N VAL A 60 5.42 -5.81 9.14
CA VAL A 60 5.50 -6.66 7.95
C VAL A 60 6.83 -7.41 7.82
N GLY A 61 7.71 -7.31 8.83
CA GLY A 61 8.97 -8.05 8.85
C GLY A 61 10.02 -7.55 7.87
N MET A 62 10.18 -6.23 7.76
CA MET A 62 11.13 -5.60 6.85
C MET A 62 12.02 -4.59 7.57
N SER A 63 13.25 -4.41 7.06
CA SER A 63 14.11 -3.32 7.48
C SER A 63 13.57 -1.97 6.97
N LYS A 64 14.01 -0.88 7.59
CA LYS A 64 13.62 0.47 7.15
C LYS A 64 13.97 0.74 5.69
N ASN A 65 15.14 0.29 5.25
CA ASN A 65 15.56 0.47 3.86
C ASN A 65 14.67 -0.30 2.89
N THR A 66 14.26 -1.50 3.26
CA THR A 66 13.34 -2.32 2.47
C THR A 66 11.96 -1.67 2.42
N VAL A 67 11.47 -1.14 3.55
CA VAL A 67 10.20 -0.40 3.58
C VAL A 67 10.25 0.77 2.60
N LYS A 68 11.32 1.58 2.65
CA LYS A 68 11.47 2.71 1.73
C LYS A 68 11.42 2.28 0.27
N LYS A 69 12.12 1.19 -0.05
CA LYS A 69 12.14 0.63 -1.41
C LYS A 69 10.73 0.31 -1.90
N TYR A 70 9.92 -0.35 -1.08
CA TYR A 70 8.57 -0.72 -1.46
C TYR A 70 7.59 0.45 -1.43
N VAL A 71 7.80 1.43 -0.54
CA VAL A 71 7.03 2.68 -0.58
C VAL A 71 7.24 3.37 -1.93
N ASP A 72 8.49 3.53 -2.34
CA ASP A 72 8.82 4.17 -3.63
C ASP A 72 8.20 3.40 -4.79
N SER A 73 8.24 2.07 -4.74
CA SER A 73 7.65 1.20 -5.76
C SER A 73 6.12 1.36 -5.85
N LEU A 74 5.44 1.41 -4.70
CA LEU A 74 3.99 1.60 -4.67
C LEU A 74 3.57 2.98 -5.17
N ILE A 75 4.38 4.01 -4.90
CA ILE A 75 4.15 5.35 -5.45
C ILE A 75 4.27 5.32 -6.97
N GLU A 76 5.32 4.71 -7.48
CA GLU A 76 5.54 4.58 -8.92
C GLU A 76 4.38 3.84 -9.61
N LYS A 77 3.82 2.85 -8.96
CA LYS A 77 2.69 2.07 -9.49
C LYS A 77 1.33 2.72 -9.22
N GLN A 78 1.29 3.93 -8.68
CA GLN A 78 0.08 4.72 -8.43
C GLN A 78 -0.90 4.09 -7.44
N LEU A 79 -0.39 3.26 -6.54
CA LEU A 79 -1.21 2.66 -5.48
C LEU A 79 -1.32 3.54 -4.26
N ILE A 80 -0.31 4.35 -3.99
CA ILE A 80 -0.27 5.29 -2.88
C ILE A 80 0.38 6.60 -3.30
N THR A 81 0.14 7.64 -2.52
CA THR A 81 0.98 8.84 -2.52
C THR A 81 1.57 9.01 -1.13
N ALA A 82 2.69 9.68 -1.04
CA ALA A 82 3.34 9.99 0.23
C ALA A 82 3.75 11.46 0.23
N GLU A 83 3.37 12.16 1.28
CA GLU A 83 3.67 13.58 1.45
C GLU A 83 4.52 13.78 2.70
N PRO A 84 5.55 14.63 2.64
CA PRO A 84 6.33 14.95 3.82
C PRO A 84 5.46 15.71 4.83
N THR A 85 5.67 15.42 6.11
CA THR A 85 5.06 16.16 7.20
C THR A 85 6.14 16.82 8.03
N SER A 86 5.76 17.78 8.86
CA SER A 86 6.67 18.41 9.79
C SER A 86 6.03 18.52 11.16
N VAL A 87 6.86 18.43 12.20
CA VAL A 87 6.45 18.60 13.59
C VAL A 87 7.32 19.69 14.22
N TYR A 88 6.76 20.41 15.17
CA TYR A 88 7.49 21.41 15.93
C TYR A 88 7.87 20.81 17.27
N THR A 89 9.15 20.94 17.64
CA THR A 89 9.62 20.52 18.95
C THR A 89 9.20 21.54 20.01
N GLN A 90 9.34 21.18 21.28
CA GLN A 90 9.06 22.09 22.41
C GLN A 90 9.88 23.38 22.33
N LYS A 91 11.03 23.35 21.66
CA LYS A 91 11.91 24.51 21.45
C LYS A 91 11.55 25.31 20.19
N GLY A 92 10.43 24.98 19.54
CA GLY A 92 9.97 25.66 18.34
C GLY A 92 10.73 25.32 17.06
N LYS A 93 11.61 24.31 17.08
CA LYS A 93 12.32 23.86 15.87
C LYS A 93 11.44 22.94 15.03
N LYS A 94 11.41 23.21 13.73
CA LYS A 94 10.72 22.37 12.76
C LYS A 94 11.56 21.12 12.48
N ARG A 95 10.95 19.94 12.58
CA ARG A 95 11.57 18.67 12.20
C ARG A 95 10.69 17.93 11.24
N ASN A 96 11.30 17.06 10.41
CA ASN A 96 10.54 16.17 9.55
C ASN A 96 9.78 15.16 10.40
N GLY A 97 8.47 15.06 10.15
CA GLY A 97 7.63 14.02 10.73
C GLY A 97 7.62 12.78 9.83
N ASN A 98 6.78 11.82 10.18
CA ASN A 98 6.54 10.66 9.33
C ASN A 98 5.86 11.09 8.03
N LEU A 99 6.03 10.30 6.97
CA LEU A 99 5.30 10.55 5.73
C LEU A 99 3.81 10.35 5.94
N LEU A 100 3.02 11.19 5.30
CA LEU A 100 1.56 11.02 5.24
C LEU A 100 1.24 10.24 3.97
N TYR A 101 0.74 9.04 4.14
CA TYR A 101 0.38 8.16 3.04
C TYR A 101 -1.10 8.30 2.72
N THR A 102 -1.41 8.38 1.44
CA THR A 102 -2.79 8.31 0.95
C THR A 102 -2.90 7.07 0.09
N VAL A 103 -3.85 6.20 0.41
CA VAL A 103 -4.15 5.02 -0.42
C VAL A 103 -5.02 5.49 -1.58
N ARG A 104 -4.55 5.23 -2.81
CA ARG A 104 -5.21 5.69 -4.03
C ARG A 104 -6.25 4.67 -4.50
N PRO A 105 -7.25 5.11 -5.28
CA PRO A 105 -8.18 4.17 -5.92
C PRO A 105 -7.43 3.16 -6.78
N ILE A 106 -7.73 1.88 -6.62
CA ILE A 106 -7.05 0.80 -7.33
C ILE A 106 -7.20 0.91 -8.85
N ALA A 107 -8.27 1.56 -9.32
CA ALA A 107 -8.52 1.74 -10.75
C ALA A 107 -7.39 2.47 -11.47
N GLU A 108 -6.76 3.45 -10.81
CA GLU A 108 -5.63 4.20 -11.39
C GLU A 108 -4.42 3.28 -11.64
N ALA A 109 -4.11 2.42 -10.68
CA ALA A 109 -3.01 1.47 -10.80
C ALA A 109 -3.29 0.42 -11.88
N LEU A 110 -4.54 -0.03 -11.99
CA LEU A 110 -4.96 -0.96 -13.03
C LEU A 110 -4.80 -0.36 -14.42
N GLU A 111 -5.22 0.88 -14.62
CA GLU A 111 -5.07 1.56 -15.91
C GLU A 111 -3.61 1.64 -16.32
N GLN A 112 -2.74 2.08 -15.42
CA GLN A 112 -1.31 2.17 -15.69
C GLN A 112 -0.72 0.80 -16.02
N TYR A 113 -1.09 -0.21 -15.27
CA TYR A 113 -0.58 -1.58 -15.48
C TYR A 113 -0.98 -2.10 -16.86
N TYR A 114 -2.24 -1.94 -17.24
CA TYR A 114 -2.72 -2.40 -18.55
C TYR A 114 -2.08 -1.62 -19.69
N GLU A 115 -1.88 -0.32 -19.55
CA GLU A 115 -1.17 0.48 -20.55
C GLU A 115 0.26 -0.04 -20.74
N GLN A 116 0.96 -0.35 -19.67
CA GLN A 116 2.31 -0.90 -19.73
C GLN A 116 2.33 -2.28 -20.40
N GLN A 117 1.32 -3.11 -20.13
CA GLN A 117 1.22 -4.42 -20.80
C GLN A 117 0.98 -4.28 -22.30
N LEU A 118 0.13 -3.34 -22.71
CA LEU A 118 -0.12 -3.06 -24.12
C LEU A 118 1.13 -2.55 -24.82
N ILE A 119 1.89 -1.68 -24.18
CA ILE A 119 3.16 -1.17 -24.71
C ILE A 119 4.15 -2.31 -24.94
N ARG A 120 4.29 -3.22 -23.96
CA ARG A 120 5.17 -4.38 -24.06
C ARG A 120 4.78 -5.29 -25.22
N LEU A 121 3.49 -5.57 -25.37
CA LEU A 121 2.98 -6.40 -26.46
C LEU A 121 3.27 -5.75 -27.81
N HIS A 122 3.10 -4.45 -27.91
CA HIS A 122 3.38 -3.70 -29.14
C HIS A 122 4.87 -3.75 -29.50
N GLU A 123 5.75 -3.60 -28.53
CA GLU A 123 7.20 -3.70 -28.72
C GLU A 123 7.62 -5.10 -29.15
N GLU A 124 7.06 -6.15 -28.54
CA GLU A 124 7.33 -7.53 -28.93
C GLU A 124 6.91 -7.78 -30.37
N ASN A 125 5.76 -7.31 -30.80
CA ASN A 125 5.28 -7.45 -32.17
C ASN A 125 6.19 -6.74 -33.19
N ARG A 126 6.80 -5.62 -32.79
CA ARG A 126 7.74 -4.89 -33.67
C ARG A 126 9.06 -5.61 -33.85
N ARG A 127 9.43 -6.49 -32.93
CA ARG A 127 10.68 -7.26 -33.00
C ARG A 127 10.59 -8.54 -33.83
N GLN A 128 9.39 -8.94 -34.21
CA GLN A 128 9.15 -10.13 -35.02
C GLN A 128 9.24 -9.82 -36.50
#